data_01d7135dd8f9cb35490aabd1c2b7fd0b
#
_entry.id   01d7135dd8f9cb35490aabd1c2b7fd0b
#
_cell.length_a   1.000
_cell.length_b   1.000
_cell.length_c   1.000
_cell.angle_alpha   90.00
_cell.angle_beta   90.00
_cell.angle_gamma   90.00
#
_symmetry.space_group_name_H-M   'P 1'
#
loop_
_entity.id
_entity.type
_entity.pdbx_description
1 polymer ?
#
loop_
_entity_poly.entity_id
_entity_poly.type
_entity_poly.pdbx_seq_one_letter_code
_entity_poly.pdbx_strand_id
1 'polypeptide(L)'
;MCSSDLEDNEHIFRPSKTGQFASPRSLAKASIIVEKRSVIGENALAVALAGTVGEATAKSMAAFIALEDRLILTKDVLKDSKRIAVPDDVSALVMMMFEAVDYLDNQDDLNNYMEFVNRIKQSEIQSIFFTMMMRTKPRIARYNASITKWATENHMLM
;
A
#
# COMPACT_ATOMS: atom_id res chain seq x y z
N MET A 1 -7.49 -7.62 -17.17
CA MET A 1 -7.25 -6.24 -16.69
C MET A 1 -8.47 -5.43 -17.07
N CYS A 2 -9.33 -5.10 -16.11
CA CYS A 2 -10.58 -4.38 -16.38
C CYS A 2 -10.27 -2.90 -16.63
N SER A 3 -10.84 -2.33 -17.69
CA SER A 3 -10.71 -0.91 -18.07
C SER A 3 -11.22 0.07 -17.01
N SER A 4 -12.01 -0.40 -16.04
CA SER A 4 -12.62 0.42 -14.99
C SER A 4 -11.61 1.06 -14.03
N ASP A 5 -10.47 0.41 -13.79
CA ASP A 5 -9.49 0.92 -12.82
C ASP A 5 -8.71 2.15 -13.31
N LEU A 6 -8.80 2.45 -14.62
CA LEU A 6 -8.15 3.61 -15.23
C LEU A 6 -9.10 4.82 -15.39
N GLU A 7 -10.42 4.58 -15.36
CA GLU A 7 -11.42 5.64 -15.54
C GLU A 7 -11.63 6.49 -14.28
N ASP A 8 -11.41 5.91 -13.09
CA ASP A 8 -11.59 6.60 -11.80
C ASP A 8 -10.40 7.47 -11.37
N ASN A 9 -9.28 7.42 -12.08
CA ASN A 9 -8.13 8.23 -11.73
C ASN A 9 -8.20 9.61 -12.41
N GLU A 10 -8.91 10.53 -11.78
CA GLU A 10 -9.13 11.90 -12.27
C GLU A 10 -7.85 12.66 -12.65
N HIS A 11 -6.71 12.19 -12.20
CA HIS A 11 -5.41 12.83 -12.37
C HIS A 11 -4.57 12.26 -13.51
N ILE A 12 -4.92 11.07 -14.02
CA ILE A 12 -4.16 10.41 -15.10
C ILE A 12 -4.85 10.64 -16.44
N PHE A 13 -4.07 11.04 -17.44
CA PHE A 13 -4.49 11.24 -18.84
C PHE A 13 -5.47 12.39 -19.12
N ARG A 14 -5.70 13.33 -18.21
CA ARG A 14 -6.40 14.55 -18.55
C ARG A 14 -5.40 15.60 -19.08
N PRO A 15 -5.31 15.81 -20.39
CA PRO A 15 -4.43 16.85 -20.92
C PRO A 15 -4.94 18.20 -20.45
N SER A 16 -4.12 18.91 -19.69
CA SER A 16 -4.37 20.31 -19.36
C SER A 16 -4.10 21.17 -20.60
N LYS A 17 -5.00 22.11 -20.89
CA LYS A 17 -4.76 23.10 -21.95
C LYS A 17 -3.64 24.08 -21.58
N THR A 18 -3.35 24.20 -20.31
CA THR A 18 -2.31 25.09 -19.75
C THR A 18 -1.60 24.37 -18.59
N GLY A 19 -0.33 24.04 -18.77
CA GLY A 19 0.51 23.48 -17.70
C GLY A 19 0.82 21.99 -17.82
N GLN A 20 1.46 21.46 -16.80
CA GLN A 20 1.90 20.07 -16.70
C GLN A 20 0.72 19.17 -16.30
N PHE A 21 0.71 17.93 -16.79
CA PHE A 21 -0.28 16.93 -16.46
C PHE A 21 0.35 15.54 -16.30
N ALA A 22 -0.35 14.67 -15.58
CA ALA A 22 0.07 13.29 -15.38
C ALA A 22 -0.08 12.48 -16.68
N SER A 23 1.03 11.92 -17.15
CA SER A 23 1.12 10.99 -18.26
C SER A 23 2.06 9.84 -17.86
N PRO A 24 2.05 8.68 -18.53
CA PRO A 24 2.98 7.60 -18.22
C PRO A 24 4.45 8.05 -18.22
N ARG A 25 4.81 8.92 -19.15
CA ARG A 25 6.17 9.47 -19.24
C ARG A 25 6.50 10.42 -18.07
N SER A 26 5.57 11.29 -17.70
CA SER A 26 5.79 12.19 -16.58
C SER A 26 5.77 11.45 -15.23
N LEU A 27 4.96 10.41 -15.08
CA LEU A 27 4.98 9.54 -13.90
C LEU A 27 6.29 8.76 -13.77
N ALA A 28 6.83 8.24 -14.88
CA ALA A 28 8.15 7.62 -14.87
C ALA A 28 9.27 8.58 -14.46
N LYS A 29 9.19 9.86 -14.88
CA LYS A 29 10.13 10.88 -14.42
C LYS A 29 9.92 11.22 -12.94
N ALA A 30 8.66 11.30 -12.49
CA ALA A 30 8.35 11.57 -11.09
C ALA A 30 8.87 10.46 -10.16
N SER A 31 8.81 9.18 -10.57
CA SER A 31 9.36 8.07 -9.77
C SER A 31 10.88 8.25 -9.54
N ILE A 32 11.64 8.66 -10.57
CA ILE A 32 13.07 8.93 -10.44
C ILE A 32 13.33 10.08 -9.46
N ILE A 33 12.48 11.11 -9.46
CA ILE A 33 12.58 12.24 -8.52
C ILE A 33 12.33 11.76 -7.10
N VAL A 34 11.27 10.92 -6.90
CA VAL A 34 10.94 10.35 -5.59
C VAL A 34 12.05 9.45 -5.05
N GLU A 35 12.69 8.64 -5.89
CA GLU A 35 13.87 7.83 -5.51
C GLU A 35 15.02 8.68 -4.95
N LYS A 36 15.14 9.93 -5.41
CA LYS A 36 16.17 10.87 -4.97
C LYS A 36 15.73 11.80 -3.82
N ARG A 37 14.53 11.56 -3.23
CA ARG A 37 13.94 12.46 -2.24
C ARG A 37 14.85 12.75 -1.02
N SER A 38 15.59 11.74 -0.57
CA SER A 38 16.52 11.90 0.55
C SER A 38 17.66 12.89 0.30
N VAL A 39 18.01 13.13 -0.97
CA VAL A 39 19.11 14.01 -1.37
C VAL A 39 18.60 15.41 -1.66
N ILE A 40 17.44 15.55 -2.29
CA ILE A 40 16.93 16.84 -2.77
C ILE A 40 16.13 17.61 -1.72
N GLY A 41 15.64 16.97 -0.67
CA GLY A 41 14.84 17.56 0.40
C GLY A 41 13.38 17.87 0.00
N GLU A 42 12.52 18.05 1.01
CA GLU A 42 11.06 18.12 0.82
C GLU A 42 10.60 19.28 -0.08
N ASN A 43 11.14 20.47 0.12
CA ASN A 43 10.73 21.65 -0.67
C ASN A 43 11.07 21.49 -2.15
N ALA A 44 12.27 21.02 -2.45
CA ALA A 44 12.69 20.78 -3.83
C ALA A 44 11.93 19.61 -4.47
N LEU A 45 11.60 18.56 -3.68
CA LEU A 45 10.76 17.45 -4.10
C LEU A 45 9.38 17.95 -4.56
N ALA A 46 8.71 18.75 -3.73
CA ALA A 46 7.38 19.29 -4.03
C ALA A 46 7.36 20.11 -5.35
N VAL A 47 8.35 21.00 -5.53
CA VAL A 47 8.47 21.82 -6.74
C VAL A 47 8.78 20.95 -7.97
N ALA A 48 9.69 19.99 -7.86
CA ALA A 48 10.07 19.11 -8.96
C ALA A 48 8.90 18.22 -9.40
N LEU A 49 8.13 17.68 -8.44
CA LEU A 49 6.92 16.91 -8.73
C LEU A 49 5.86 17.78 -9.41
N ALA A 50 5.56 18.97 -8.87
CA ALA A 50 4.58 19.88 -9.47
C ALA A 50 4.95 20.26 -10.92
N GLY A 51 6.24 20.53 -11.19
CA GLY A 51 6.74 20.78 -12.53
C GLY A 51 6.72 19.58 -13.48
N THR A 52 6.62 18.36 -12.95
CA THR A 52 6.67 17.12 -13.74
C THR A 52 5.28 16.56 -14.06
N VAL A 53 4.40 16.47 -13.04
CA VAL A 53 3.09 15.80 -13.15
C VAL A 53 1.90 16.74 -12.94
N GLY A 54 2.15 18.02 -12.71
CA GLY A 54 1.15 19.00 -12.36
C GLY A 54 0.87 19.08 -10.86
N GLU A 55 0.35 20.22 -10.41
CA GLU A 55 0.22 20.53 -8.98
C GLU A 55 -0.71 19.56 -8.22
N ALA A 56 -1.86 19.23 -8.79
CA ALA A 56 -2.82 18.32 -8.15
C ALA A 56 -2.24 16.92 -7.93
N THR A 57 -1.65 16.34 -8.97
CA THR A 57 -1.00 15.02 -8.89
C THR A 57 0.20 15.04 -7.94
N ALA A 58 1.00 16.11 -7.98
CA ALA A 58 2.14 16.27 -7.08
C ALA A 58 1.72 16.32 -5.60
N LYS A 59 0.61 16.99 -5.26
CA LYS A 59 0.05 17.00 -3.90
C LYS A 59 -0.39 15.61 -3.45
N SER A 60 -1.07 14.85 -4.32
CA SER A 60 -1.45 13.48 -4.03
C SER A 60 -0.23 12.58 -3.82
N MET A 61 0.79 12.68 -4.69
CA MET A 61 2.04 11.93 -4.54
C MET A 61 2.77 12.29 -3.25
N ALA A 62 2.85 13.58 -2.89
CA ALA A 62 3.48 14.02 -1.65
C ALA A 62 2.76 13.46 -0.41
N ALA A 63 1.42 13.40 -0.42
CA ALA A 63 0.64 12.79 0.64
C ALA A 63 0.94 11.29 0.80
N PHE A 64 1.05 10.55 -0.31
CA PHE A 64 1.45 9.14 -0.30
C PHE A 64 2.87 8.94 0.23
N ILE A 65 3.83 9.76 -0.19
CA ILE A 65 5.21 9.70 0.29
C ILE A 65 5.27 9.95 1.81
N ALA A 66 4.55 10.97 2.29
CA ALA A 66 4.49 11.28 3.72
C ALA A 66 3.82 10.15 4.53
N LEU A 67 2.90 9.43 3.94
CA LEU A 67 2.29 8.25 4.55
C LEU A 67 3.29 7.08 4.58
N GLU A 68 3.98 6.80 3.46
CA GLU A 68 5.02 5.76 3.36
C GLU A 68 6.11 5.93 4.42
N ASP A 69 6.58 7.17 4.64
CA ASP A 69 7.63 7.46 5.64
C ASP A 69 7.17 7.21 7.10
N ARG A 70 5.87 7.05 7.33
CA ARG A 70 5.27 6.71 8.64
C ARG A 70 4.88 5.25 8.79
N LEU A 71 5.00 4.46 7.73
CA LEU A 71 4.62 3.05 7.79
C LEU A 71 5.57 2.26 8.69
N ILE A 72 4.98 1.37 9.46
CA ILE A 72 5.72 0.34 10.18
C ILE A 72 5.94 -0.82 9.20
N LEU A 73 7.17 -1.09 8.86
CA LEU A 73 7.50 -2.15 7.91
C LEU A 73 7.24 -3.53 8.52
N THR A 74 6.86 -4.50 7.70
CA THR A 74 6.61 -5.89 8.14
C THR A 74 7.76 -6.48 8.93
N LYS A 75 9.01 -6.24 8.51
CA LYS A 75 10.20 -6.68 9.25
C LYS A 75 10.26 -6.17 10.70
N ASP A 76 9.70 -4.98 10.97
CA ASP A 76 9.68 -4.39 12.31
C ASP A 76 8.48 -4.92 13.10
N VAL A 77 7.34 -5.15 12.45
CA VAL A 77 6.19 -5.86 13.04
C VAL A 77 6.61 -7.25 13.52
N LEU A 78 7.38 -8.01 12.72
CA LEU A 78 7.82 -9.35 13.06
C LEU A 78 8.74 -9.42 14.28
N LYS A 79 9.41 -8.32 14.65
CA LYS A 79 10.24 -8.26 15.86
C LYS A 79 9.42 -8.29 17.15
N ASP A 80 8.24 -7.65 17.15
CA ASP A 80 7.34 -7.60 18.31
C ASP A 80 5.87 -7.45 17.89
N SER A 81 5.36 -8.42 17.14
CA SER A 81 4.00 -8.42 16.59
C SER A 81 2.88 -8.28 17.62
N LYS A 82 3.16 -8.67 18.87
CA LYS A 82 2.19 -8.61 19.97
C LYS A 82 2.07 -7.23 20.61
N ARG A 83 3.11 -6.40 20.55
CA ARG A 83 3.16 -5.12 21.30
C ARG A 83 3.24 -3.90 20.40
N ILE A 84 3.76 -4.06 19.17
CA ILE A 84 3.87 -2.94 18.23
C ILE A 84 2.51 -2.24 18.08
N ALA A 85 2.51 -0.91 18.10
CA ALA A 85 1.28 -0.13 18.02
C ALA A 85 0.57 -0.38 16.67
N VAL A 86 -0.74 -0.61 16.72
CA VAL A 86 -1.58 -0.66 15.51
C VAL A 86 -1.91 0.78 15.14
N PRO A 87 -1.58 1.25 13.93
CA PRO A 87 -1.95 2.59 13.48
C PRO A 87 -3.47 2.79 13.46
N ASP A 88 -3.93 4.00 13.78
CA ASP A 88 -5.34 4.37 13.66
C ASP A 88 -5.72 4.76 12.22
N ASP A 89 -4.73 5.12 11.39
CA ASP A 89 -4.93 5.51 9.99
C ASP A 89 -5.22 4.28 9.12
N VAL A 90 -6.42 4.26 8.54
CA VAL A 90 -6.88 3.17 7.66
C VAL A 90 -6.00 3.04 6.42
N SER A 91 -5.56 4.16 5.83
CA SER A 91 -4.70 4.14 4.64
C SER A 91 -3.33 3.54 4.95
N ALA A 92 -2.76 3.88 6.13
CA ALA A 92 -1.52 3.28 6.59
C ALA A 92 -1.68 1.76 6.81
N LEU A 93 -2.77 1.32 7.44
CA LEU A 93 -3.04 -0.10 7.62
C LEU A 93 -3.16 -0.85 6.30
N VAL A 94 -3.89 -0.30 5.32
CA VAL A 94 -4.02 -0.91 3.99
C VAL A 94 -2.65 -1.05 3.32
N MET A 95 -1.83 0.00 3.33
CA MET A 95 -0.48 -0.05 2.76
C MET A 95 0.40 -1.08 3.46
N MET A 96 0.33 -1.17 4.80
CA MET A 96 1.05 -2.20 5.57
C MET A 96 0.60 -3.61 5.18
N MET A 97 -0.70 -3.84 4.91
CA MET A 97 -1.19 -5.14 4.46
C MET A 97 -0.62 -5.50 3.07
N PHE A 98 -0.55 -4.54 2.14
CA PHE A 98 0.05 -4.76 0.82
C PHE A 98 1.55 -5.11 0.94
N GLU A 99 2.30 -4.33 1.70
CA GLU A 99 3.74 -4.57 1.94
C GLU A 99 3.96 -5.93 2.61
N ALA A 100 3.12 -6.30 3.59
CA ALA A 100 3.21 -7.58 4.27
C ALA A 100 2.95 -8.77 3.33
N VAL A 101 1.98 -8.66 2.42
CA VAL A 101 1.71 -9.71 1.44
C VAL A 101 2.93 -9.96 0.55
N ASP A 102 3.64 -8.91 0.15
CA ASP A 102 4.86 -9.05 -0.65
C ASP A 102 6.02 -9.64 0.15
N TYR A 103 6.16 -9.23 1.40
CA TYR A 103 7.27 -9.62 2.27
C TYR A 103 7.17 -11.06 2.80
N LEU A 104 5.96 -11.52 3.18
CA LEU A 104 5.75 -12.80 3.87
C LEU A 104 5.86 -13.98 2.91
N ASP A 105 6.95 -14.75 3.00
CA ASP A 105 7.21 -15.90 2.12
C ASP A 105 7.23 -17.25 2.83
N ASN A 106 7.11 -17.27 4.15
CA ASN A 106 7.10 -18.51 4.93
C ASN A 106 5.99 -18.53 5.98
N GLN A 107 5.69 -19.73 6.50
CA GLN A 107 4.59 -19.98 7.43
C GLN A 107 4.84 -19.36 8.81
N ASP A 108 6.07 -19.36 9.28
CA ASP A 108 6.41 -18.89 10.62
C ASP A 108 6.26 -17.37 10.71
N ASP A 109 6.74 -16.64 9.71
CA ASP A 109 6.56 -15.20 9.62
C ASP A 109 5.09 -14.83 9.46
N LEU A 110 4.33 -15.59 8.64
CA LEU A 110 2.89 -15.38 8.52
C LEU A 110 2.18 -15.58 9.86
N ASN A 111 2.47 -16.66 10.57
CA ASN A 111 1.87 -16.92 11.88
C ASN A 111 2.21 -15.82 12.90
N ASN A 112 3.46 -15.34 12.89
CA ASN A 112 3.89 -14.24 13.74
C ASN A 112 3.18 -12.92 13.35
N TYR A 113 3.08 -12.60 12.05
CA TYR A 113 2.38 -11.41 11.59
C TYR A 113 0.88 -11.44 11.89
N MET A 114 0.27 -12.61 11.91
CA MET A 114 -1.14 -12.80 12.29
C MET A 114 -1.46 -12.34 13.70
N GLU A 115 -0.50 -12.36 14.64
CA GLU A 115 -0.67 -11.79 15.98
C GLU A 115 -0.92 -10.27 15.92
N PHE A 116 -0.31 -9.58 14.95
CA PHE A 116 -0.56 -8.17 14.69
C PHE A 116 -1.91 -7.96 13.99
N VAL A 117 -2.19 -8.72 12.92
CA VAL A 117 -3.45 -8.61 12.15
C VAL A 117 -4.67 -8.82 13.02
N ASN A 118 -4.64 -9.79 13.94
CA ASN A 118 -5.75 -10.08 14.87
C ASN A 118 -6.04 -8.93 15.86
N ARG A 119 -5.13 -7.97 16.02
CA ARG A 119 -5.31 -6.77 16.85
C ARG A 119 -5.92 -5.59 16.10
N ILE A 120 -5.99 -5.66 14.78
CA ILE A 120 -6.64 -4.63 13.95
C ILE A 120 -8.14 -4.72 14.19
N LYS A 121 -8.75 -3.60 14.57
CA LYS A 121 -10.19 -3.55 14.92
C LYS A 121 -11.10 -3.57 13.69
N GLN A 122 -10.60 -3.09 12.57
CA GLN A 122 -11.34 -2.99 11.31
C GLN A 122 -11.31 -4.34 10.59
N SER A 123 -12.44 -5.04 10.59
CA SER A 123 -12.61 -6.35 9.94
C SER A 123 -12.38 -6.30 8.43
N GLU A 124 -12.67 -5.15 7.82
CA GLU A 124 -12.45 -4.91 6.38
C GLU A 124 -10.97 -4.99 6.02
N ILE A 125 -10.09 -4.44 6.87
CA ILE A 125 -8.64 -4.48 6.67
C ILE A 125 -8.11 -5.91 6.80
N GLN A 126 -8.59 -6.65 7.80
CA GLN A 126 -8.27 -8.06 7.94
C GLN A 126 -8.72 -8.85 6.69
N SER A 127 -9.94 -8.58 6.20
CA SER A 127 -10.49 -9.23 5.00
C SER A 127 -9.67 -8.94 3.75
N ILE A 128 -9.19 -7.70 3.56
CA ILE A 128 -8.28 -7.34 2.48
C ILE A 128 -7.01 -8.19 2.55
N PHE A 129 -6.37 -8.25 3.71
CA PHE A 129 -5.15 -9.03 3.91
C PHE A 129 -5.37 -10.52 3.60
N PHE A 130 -6.42 -11.13 4.15
CA PHE A 130 -6.72 -12.54 3.94
C PHE A 130 -7.01 -12.87 2.48
N THR A 131 -7.81 -12.02 1.80
CA THR A 131 -8.11 -12.17 0.38
C THR A 131 -6.82 -12.12 -0.45
N MET A 132 -5.96 -11.15 -0.16
CA MET A 132 -4.70 -10.99 -0.88
C MET A 132 -3.75 -12.16 -0.65
N MET A 133 -3.58 -12.59 0.60
CA MET A 133 -2.77 -13.77 0.93
C MET A 133 -3.27 -15.04 0.22
N MET A 134 -4.58 -15.27 0.19
CA MET A 134 -5.17 -16.42 -0.50
C MET A 134 -4.96 -16.37 -2.01
N ARG A 135 -4.97 -15.17 -2.62
CA ARG A 135 -4.77 -14.99 -4.06
C ARG A 135 -3.32 -15.06 -4.48
N THR A 136 -2.43 -14.42 -3.73
CA THR A 136 -1.02 -14.26 -4.13
C THR A 136 -0.11 -15.35 -3.57
N LYS A 137 -0.36 -15.80 -2.34
CA LYS A 137 0.47 -16.78 -1.63
C LYS A 137 -0.34 -17.95 -1.05
N PRO A 138 -1.14 -18.65 -1.88
CA PRO A 138 -2.04 -19.71 -1.41
C PRO A 138 -1.32 -20.86 -0.73
N ARG A 139 -0.04 -21.09 -1.03
CA ARG A 139 0.76 -22.17 -0.45
C ARG A 139 0.97 -22.01 1.05
N ILE A 140 1.13 -20.79 1.55
CA ILE A 140 1.30 -20.51 2.98
C ILE A 140 -0.02 -20.10 3.63
N ALA A 141 -0.89 -19.39 2.92
CA ALA A 141 -2.17 -18.92 3.45
C ALA A 141 -3.09 -20.07 3.89
N ARG A 142 -3.16 -21.15 3.11
CA ARG A 142 -4.02 -22.31 3.39
C ARG A 142 -3.66 -23.09 4.65
N TYR A 143 -2.44 -22.96 5.14
CA TYR A 143 -2.00 -23.61 6.38
C TYR A 143 -2.13 -22.72 7.62
N ASN A 144 -2.58 -21.47 7.44
CA ASN A 144 -2.86 -20.59 8.56
C ASN A 144 -4.31 -20.75 9.02
N ALA A 145 -4.50 -21.12 10.29
CA ALA A 145 -5.82 -21.43 10.83
C ALA A 145 -6.80 -20.25 10.80
N SER A 146 -6.30 -19.02 11.05
CA SER A 146 -7.14 -17.82 11.03
C SER A 146 -7.61 -17.47 9.62
N ILE A 147 -6.72 -17.56 8.63
CA ILE A 147 -7.05 -17.30 7.23
C ILE A 147 -8.02 -18.37 6.71
N THR A 148 -7.78 -19.65 7.03
CA THR A 148 -8.64 -20.75 6.59
C THR A 148 -10.04 -20.66 7.21
N LYS A 149 -10.13 -20.31 8.49
CA LYS A 149 -11.41 -20.07 9.15
C LYS A 149 -12.16 -18.92 8.47
N TRP A 150 -11.50 -17.79 8.28
CA TRP A 150 -12.10 -16.64 7.59
C TRP A 150 -12.57 -16.99 6.18
N ALA A 151 -11.75 -17.69 5.39
CA ALA A 151 -12.09 -18.12 4.03
C ALA A 151 -13.34 -19.04 4.01
N THR A 152 -13.48 -19.92 5.00
CA THR A 152 -14.65 -20.78 5.13
C THR A 152 -15.93 -19.99 5.45
N GLU A 153 -15.81 -18.97 6.30
CA GLU A 153 -16.93 -18.13 6.70
C GLU A 153 -17.33 -17.12 5.60
N ASN A 154 -16.39 -16.74 4.72
CA ASN A 154 -16.56 -15.72 3.69
C ASN A 154 -16.38 -16.25 2.26
N HIS A 155 -16.69 -17.51 2.02
CA HIS A 155 -16.49 -18.17 0.71
C HIS A 155 -17.17 -17.48 -0.47
N MET A 156 -18.19 -16.64 -0.23
CA MET A 156 -18.87 -15.85 -1.25
C MET A 156 -18.06 -14.62 -1.73
N LEU A 157 -16.97 -14.27 -1.04
CA LEU A 157 -16.13 -13.11 -1.36
C LEU A 157 -14.84 -13.50 -2.10
N MET A 158 -14.63 -14.79 -2.34
CA MET A 158 -13.45 -15.31 -3.05
C MET A 158 -13.80 -15.76 -4.47
#